data_a8be57ad69f61e72968d08ddf3966cb1
#
_entry.id   a8be57ad69f61e72968d08ddf3966cb1
#
_cell.length_a   1.000
_cell.length_b   1.000
_cell.length_c   1.000
_cell.angle_alpha   90.00
_cell.angle_beta   90.00
_cell.angle_gamma   90.00
#
_symmetry.space_group_name_H-M   'P 1'
#
loop_
_entity.id
_entity.type
_entity.pdbx_description
1 polymer ?
#
loop_
_entity_poly.entity_id
_entity_poly.type
_entity_poly.pdbx_seq_one_letter_code
_entity_poly.pdbx_strand_id
1 'polypeptide(L)'
;MVMVDNAIGPIFDLLRGVRQGCPASPCFFTVALAFISWLFHISFGGIKLVHHHLASLEYANDQILFTLSATALQDMLNFLVDTAEPFGLRLSPKKCELICFHRPGTVDKATLPQVSVGGMILPTVLRKMGTRLRP
;
A
#
# COMPACT_ATOMS: atom_id res chain seq x y z
N MET A 1 0.73 19.02 -24.06
CA MET A 1 1.38 19.26 -25.37
C MET A 1 2.73 18.58 -25.32
N VAL A 2 3.00 17.68 -26.23
CA VAL A 2 4.31 17.01 -26.39
C VAL A 2 4.90 17.50 -27.70
N MET A 3 6.19 17.83 -27.70
CA MET A 3 6.92 18.27 -28.86
C MET A 3 8.01 17.23 -29.18
N VAL A 4 7.97 16.67 -30.38
CA VAL A 4 8.97 15.72 -30.88
C VAL A 4 9.42 16.23 -32.25
N ASP A 5 10.72 16.40 -32.46
CA ASP A 5 11.34 16.86 -33.70
C ASP A 5 10.71 18.14 -34.30
N ASN A 6 10.49 19.16 -33.46
CA ASN A 6 9.80 20.41 -33.81
C ASN A 6 8.33 20.28 -34.26
N ALA A 7 7.73 19.11 -34.21
CA ALA A 7 6.32 18.91 -34.44
C ALA A 7 5.55 18.94 -33.13
N ILE A 8 4.48 19.73 -33.08
CA ILE A 8 3.59 19.81 -31.93
C ILE A 8 2.57 18.68 -32.06
N GLY A 9 2.60 17.74 -31.12
CA GLY A 9 1.60 16.67 -31.04
C GLY A 9 0.24 17.19 -30.57
N PRO A 10 -0.82 16.36 -30.67
CA PRO A 10 -2.15 16.73 -30.21
C PRO A 10 -2.15 17.11 -28.72
N ILE A 11 -3.00 18.07 -28.37
CA ILE A 11 -3.23 18.47 -26.98
C ILE A 11 -4.00 17.34 -26.31
N PHE A 12 -3.51 16.90 -25.15
CA PHE A 12 -4.20 15.94 -24.30
C PHE A 12 -4.27 16.51 -22.87
N ASP A 13 -5.36 16.21 -22.19
CA ASP A 13 -5.58 16.65 -20.81
C ASP A 13 -4.96 15.66 -19.83
N LEU A 14 -4.18 16.18 -18.88
CA LEU A 14 -3.68 15.43 -17.73
C LEU A 14 -4.74 15.48 -16.64
N LEU A 15 -5.64 14.49 -16.64
CA LEU A 15 -6.76 14.47 -15.70
C LEU A 15 -6.39 13.96 -14.30
N ARG A 16 -5.24 13.27 -14.16
CA ARG A 16 -4.79 12.69 -12.89
C ARG A 16 -3.27 12.59 -12.81
N GLY A 17 -2.76 12.57 -11.56
CA GLY A 17 -1.34 12.41 -11.28
C GLY A 17 -0.54 13.71 -11.40
N VAL A 18 0.77 13.58 -11.34
CA VAL A 18 1.72 14.70 -11.44
C VAL A 18 2.50 14.61 -12.76
N ARG A 19 2.88 15.76 -13.28
CA ARG A 19 3.58 15.85 -14.57
C ARG A 19 5.00 15.29 -14.43
N GLN A 20 5.34 14.28 -15.23
CA GLN A 20 6.70 13.76 -15.30
C GLN A 20 7.67 14.84 -15.85
N GLY A 21 8.80 15.01 -15.20
CA GLY A 21 9.79 16.04 -15.55
C GLY A 21 9.53 17.44 -14.96
N CYS A 22 8.43 17.65 -14.22
CA CYS A 22 8.23 18.87 -13.47
C CYS A 22 8.99 18.81 -12.14
N PRO A 23 9.85 19.78 -11.80
CA PRO A 23 10.63 19.76 -10.54
C PRO A 23 9.75 19.75 -9.28
N ALA A 24 8.54 20.30 -9.34
CA ALA A 24 7.61 20.35 -8.21
C ALA A 24 6.78 19.05 -8.05
N SER A 25 6.72 18.19 -9.06
CA SER A 25 5.90 16.96 -9.03
C SER A 25 6.26 16.01 -7.89
N PRO A 26 7.54 15.73 -7.57
CA PRO A 26 7.89 14.89 -6.42
C PRO A 26 7.42 15.49 -5.09
N CYS A 27 7.47 16.82 -4.95
CA CYS A 27 7.02 17.50 -3.74
C CYS A 27 5.51 17.32 -3.53
N PHE A 28 4.69 17.58 -4.56
CA PHE A 28 3.23 17.40 -4.48
C PHE A 28 2.87 15.95 -4.17
N PHE A 29 3.54 14.99 -4.80
CA PHE A 29 3.31 13.57 -4.54
C PHE A 29 3.64 13.21 -3.08
N THR A 30 4.78 13.67 -2.57
CA THR A 30 5.21 13.41 -1.18
C THR A 30 4.25 14.05 -0.18
N VAL A 31 3.75 15.26 -0.43
CA VAL A 31 2.77 15.93 0.44
C VAL A 31 1.46 15.13 0.49
N ALA A 32 0.97 14.68 -0.66
CA ALA A 32 -0.25 13.86 -0.73
C ALA A 32 -0.08 12.54 0.05
N LEU A 33 1.03 11.83 -0.15
CA LEU A 33 1.33 10.61 0.59
C LEU A 33 1.47 10.86 2.10
N ALA A 34 2.17 11.92 2.50
CA ALA A 34 2.34 12.26 3.91
C ALA A 34 1.00 12.55 4.60
N PHE A 35 0.07 13.19 3.90
CA PHE A 35 -1.28 13.43 4.41
C PHE A 35 -2.08 12.12 4.57
N ILE A 36 -2.05 11.24 3.57
CA ILE A 36 -2.70 9.93 3.64
C ILE A 36 -2.11 9.10 4.78
N SER A 37 -0.80 9.07 4.90
CA SER A 37 -0.06 8.37 5.96
C SER A 37 -0.42 8.93 7.35
N TRP A 38 -0.47 10.23 7.51
CA TRP A 38 -0.89 10.85 8.77
C TRP A 38 -2.32 10.44 9.16
N LEU A 39 -3.28 10.51 8.24
CA LEU A 39 -4.66 10.05 8.47
C LEU A 39 -4.70 8.56 8.84
N PHE A 40 -3.91 7.74 8.17
CA PHE A 40 -3.82 6.31 8.45
C PHE A 40 -3.32 6.04 9.87
N HIS A 41 -2.24 6.70 10.30
CA HIS A 41 -1.66 6.50 11.63
C HIS A 41 -2.55 6.97 12.78
N ILE A 42 -3.38 7.99 12.59
CA ILE A 42 -4.35 8.38 13.62
C ILE A 42 -5.57 7.45 13.67
N SER A 43 -5.85 6.72 12.57
CA SER A 43 -7.00 5.82 12.47
C SER A 43 -6.69 4.38 12.92
N PHE A 44 -5.43 3.95 12.78
CA PHE A 44 -5.03 2.57 13.03
C PHE A 44 -3.83 2.47 13.97
N GLY A 45 -3.97 1.67 15.04
CA GLY A 45 -2.90 1.43 16.00
C GLY A 45 -1.87 0.37 15.57
N GLY A 46 -2.25 -0.52 14.64
CA GLY A 46 -1.37 -1.61 14.19
C GLY A 46 -1.03 -2.65 15.25
N ILE A 47 0.21 -3.16 15.22
CA ILE A 47 0.73 -4.12 16.21
C ILE A 47 1.54 -3.43 17.29
N LYS A 48 1.46 -3.95 18.52
CA LYS A 48 2.26 -3.44 19.63
C LYS A 48 3.65 -4.08 19.61
N LEU A 49 4.69 -3.25 19.49
CA LEU A 49 6.09 -3.63 19.61
C LEU A 49 6.67 -3.00 20.86
N VAL A 50 6.95 -3.78 21.89
CA VAL A 50 7.53 -3.37 23.18
C VAL A 50 6.90 -2.09 23.73
N HIS A 51 7.37 -0.91 23.33
CA HIS A 51 6.91 0.41 23.77
C HIS A 51 6.21 1.25 22.68
N HIS A 52 6.14 0.74 21.45
CA HIS A 52 5.60 1.47 20.31
C HIS A 52 4.50 0.67 19.59
N HIS A 53 3.63 1.37 18.91
CA HIS A 53 2.67 0.79 17.99
C HIS A 53 3.17 0.97 16.56
N LEU A 54 3.06 -0.09 15.76
CA LEU A 54 3.46 -0.11 14.36
C LEU A 54 2.26 -0.50 13.50
N ALA A 55 1.70 0.46 12.78
CA ALA A 55 0.60 0.23 11.85
C ALA A 55 1.11 0.02 10.42
N SER A 56 2.12 0.79 10.01
CA SER A 56 2.73 0.68 8.68
C SER A 56 4.22 1.00 8.68
N LEU A 57 4.91 0.53 7.65
CA LEU A 57 6.22 1.03 7.22
C LEU A 57 6.10 1.52 5.79
N GLU A 58 6.68 2.67 5.52
CA GLU A 58 6.52 3.37 4.26
C GLU A 58 7.87 3.76 3.66
N TYR A 59 8.01 3.52 2.37
CA TYR A 59 9.16 3.97 1.60
C TYR A 59 8.71 4.40 0.21
N ALA A 60 8.80 5.69 -0.06
CA ALA A 60 8.27 6.31 -1.28
C ALA A 60 6.79 5.95 -1.50
N ASN A 61 6.48 5.16 -2.51
CA ASN A 61 5.15 4.66 -2.85
C ASN A 61 4.87 3.23 -2.36
N ASP A 62 5.84 2.59 -1.71
CA ASP A 62 5.69 1.25 -1.16
C ASP A 62 5.28 1.32 0.31
N GLN A 63 4.31 0.50 0.70
CA GLN A 63 3.77 0.49 2.05
C GLN A 63 3.59 -0.95 2.54
N ILE A 64 4.02 -1.21 3.78
CA ILE A 64 3.80 -2.48 4.48
C ILE A 64 2.86 -2.22 5.64
N LEU A 65 1.75 -2.93 5.71
CA LEU A 65 0.76 -2.82 6.78
C LEU A 65 0.94 -3.96 7.79
N PHE A 66 0.77 -3.65 9.07
CA PHE A 66 0.92 -4.59 10.16
C PHE A 66 -0.35 -4.69 10.99
N THR A 67 -0.87 -5.90 11.15
CA THR A 67 -2.05 -6.17 11.98
C THR A 67 -2.04 -7.62 12.47
N LEU A 68 -2.89 -7.92 13.46
CA LEU A 68 -3.06 -9.26 14.03
C LEU A 68 -4.29 -9.97 13.47
N SER A 69 -5.12 -9.33 12.66
CA SER A 69 -6.33 -9.93 12.10
C SER A 69 -6.54 -9.56 10.62
N ALA A 70 -7.12 -10.48 9.87
CA ALA A 70 -7.44 -10.26 8.46
C ALA A 70 -8.55 -9.23 8.27
N THR A 71 -9.52 -9.16 9.16
CA THR A 71 -10.57 -8.14 9.15
C THR A 71 -9.99 -6.75 9.32
N ALA A 72 -9.14 -6.55 10.33
CA ALA A 72 -8.46 -5.27 10.52
C ALA A 72 -7.58 -4.90 9.31
N LEU A 73 -6.93 -5.88 8.65
CA LEU A 73 -6.16 -5.60 7.43
C LEU A 73 -7.07 -5.17 6.28
N GLN A 74 -8.24 -5.80 6.14
CA GLN A 74 -9.20 -5.39 5.11
C GLN A 74 -9.71 -3.97 5.36
N ASP A 75 -9.98 -3.60 6.62
CA ASP A 75 -10.40 -2.24 6.98
C ASP A 75 -9.29 -1.22 6.68
N MET A 76 -8.03 -1.55 6.99
CA MET A 76 -6.87 -0.72 6.65
C MET A 76 -6.73 -0.50 5.14
N LEU A 77 -6.93 -1.57 4.34
CA LEU A 77 -6.85 -1.48 2.88
C LEU A 77 -7.99 -0.68 2.28
N ASN A 78 -9.22 -0.88 2.76
CA ASN A 78 -10.38 -0.11 2.33
C ASN A 78 -10.16 1.38 2.62
N PHE A 79 -9.71 1.71 3.84
CA PHE A 79 -9.40 3.08 4.23
C PHE A 79 -8.35 3.73 3.32
N LEU A 80 -7.27 2.99 2.98
CA LEU A 80 -6.25 3.51 2.08
C LEU A 80 -6.78 3.75 0.67
N VAL A 81 -7.62 2.83 0.14
CA VAL A 81 -8.26 3.00 -1.17
C VAL A 81 -9.11 4.26 -1.18
N ASP A 82 -10.00 4.40 -0.19
CA ASP A 82 -10.96 5.52 -0.10
C ASP A 82 -10.24 6.86 0.10
N THR A 83 -9.16 6.88 0.92
CA THR A 83 -8.41 8.09 1.19
C THR A 83 -7.49 8.50 0.04
N ALA A 84 -6.97 7.54 -0.73
CA ALA A 84 -6.06 7.79 -1.84
C ALA A 84 -6.79 8.21 -3.13
N GLU A 85 -8.05 7.79 -3.32
CA GLU A 85 -8.82 8.05 -4.54
C GLU A 85 -9.00 9.54 -4.86
N PRO A 86 -9.30 10.45 -3.90
CA PRO A 86 -9.40 11.89 -4.16
C PRO A 86 -8.12 12.51 -4.70
N PHE A 87 -6.95 11.93 -4.36
CA PHE A 87 -5.65 12.36 -4.88
C PHE A 87 -5.30 11.72 -6.24
N GLY A 88 -6.20 10.89 -6.79
CA GLY A 88 -5.97 10.15 -8.04
C GLY A 88 -5.00 8.99 -7.90
N LEU A 89 -4.63 8.61 -6.67
CA LEU A 89 -3.75 7.50 -6.37
C LEU A 89 -4.57 6.19 -6.30
N ARG A 90 -3.99 5.11 -6.80
CA ARG A 90 -4.64 3.80 -6.80
C ARG A 90 -3.67 2.73 -6.36
N LEU A 91 -4.13 1.86 -5.47
CA LEU A 91 -3.41 0.65 -5.14
C LEU A 91 -3.39 -0.29 -6.37
N SER A 92 -2.28 -0.98 -6.57
CA SER A 92 -2.13 -1.99 -7.63
C SER A 92 -2.28 -3.40 -7.03
N PRO A 93 -3.44 -4.07 -7.15
CA PRO A 93 -3.64 -5.39 -6.53
C PRO A 93 -2.64 -6.43 -7.01
N LYS A 94 -2.16 -6.32 -8.26
CA LYS A 94 -1.16 -7.24 -8.85
C LYS A 94 0.22 -7.15 -8.20
N LYS A 95 0.51 -6.05 -7.48
CA LYS A 95 1.78 -5.82 -6.76
C LYS A 95 1.64 -6.02 -5.25
N CYS A 96 0.42 -6.29 -4.77
CA CYS A 96 0.15 -6.51 -3.36
C CYS A 96 0.26 -7.99 -3.01
N GLU A 97 0.87 -8.28 -1.87
CA GLU A 97 0.98 -9.63 -1.31
C GLU A 97 0.56 -9.63 0.16
N LEU A 98 -0.09 -10.70 0.60
CA LEU A 98 -0.41 -10.94 1.99
C LEU A 98 0.60 -11.91 2.60
N ILE A 99 1.34 -11.47 3.61
CA ILE A 99 2.27 -12.33 4.33
C ILE A 99 1.69 -12.67 5.70
N CYS A 100 1.41 -13.95 5.93
CA CYS A 100 0.93 -14.45 7.22
C CYS A 100 2.06 -15.11 7.99
N PHE A 101 2.36 -14.60 9.19
CA PHE A 101 3.27 -15.22 10.13
C PHE A 101 2.49 -16.13 11.08
N HIS A 102 2.88 -17.41 11.19
CA HIS A 102 2.23 -18.35 12.07
C HIS A 102 3.25 -19.15 12.92
N ARG A 103 2.79 -19.63 14.08
CA ARG A 103 3.56 -20.58 14.87
C ARG A 103 3.48 -21.98 14.22
N PRO A 104 4.55 -22.77 14.30
CA PRO A 104 4.52 -24.16 13.81
C PRO A 104 3.35 -24.95 14.45
N GLY A 105 2.54 -25.62 13.64
CA GLY A 105 1.44 -26.47 14.10
C GLY A 105 0.08 -25.77 14.32
N THR A 106 -0.05 -24.46 14.07
CA THR A 106 -1.29 -23.71 14.37
C THR A 106 -2.16 -23.36 13.16
N VAL A 107 -1.69 -23.56 11.95
CA VAL A 107 -2.46 -23.16 10.74
C VAL A 107 -2.51 -24.27 9.72
N ASP A 108 -3.71 -24.72 9.40
CA ASP A 108 -3.99 -25.52 8.21
C ASP A 108 -4.05 -24.62 6.99
N LYS A 109 -3.47 -25.05 5.89
CA LYS A 109 -3.50 -24.32 4.60
C LYS A 109 -4.92 -24.01 4.10
N ALA A 110 -5.92 -24.77 4.57
CA ALA A 110 -7.31 -24.59 4.20
C ALA A 110 -8.00 -23.36 4.88
N THR A 111 -7.39 -22.79 5.91
CA THR A 111 -7.99 -21.69 6.71
C THR A 111 -7.20 -20.40 6.55
N LEU A 112 -6.62 -20.15 5.37
CA LEU A 112 -5.88 -18.94 5.12
C LEU A 112 -6.82 -17.72 5.06
N PRO A 113 -6.45 -16.61 5.70
CA PRO A 113 -7.22 -15.39 5.60
C PRO A 113 -7.26 -14.89 4.16
N GLN A 114 -8.44 -14.52 3.70
CA GLN A 114 -8.62 -13.89 2.40
C GLN A 114 -8.79 -12.38 2.58
N VAL A 115 -7.97 -11.63 1.90
CA VAL A 115 -8.02 -10.16 1.88
C VAL A 115 -8.07 -9.73 0.42
N SER A 116 -8.88 -8.73 0.10
CA SER A 116 -9.07 -8.27 -1.27
C SER A 116 -8.84 -6.77 -1.44
N VAL A 117 -8.39 -6.40 -2.63
CA VAL A 117 -8.27 -4.99 -3.05
C VAL A 117 -8.91 -4.86 -4.42
N GLY A 118 -9.88 -3.95 -4.56
CA GLY A 118 -10.59 -3.73 -5.82
C GLY A 118 -11.26 -4.99 -6.39
N GLY A 119 -11.77 -5.88 -5.52
CA GLY A 119 -12.40 -7.14 -5.91
C GLY A 119 -11.43 -8.28 -6.25
N MET A 120 -10.12 -8.04 -6.18
CA MET A 120 -9.10 -9.07 -6.41
C MET A 120 -8.57 -9.59 -5.05
N ILE A 121 -8.63 -10.90 -4.84
CA ILE A 121 -8.06 -11.56 -3.66
C ILE A 121 -6.53 -11.52 -3.76
N LEU A 122 -5.88 -11.08 -2.68
CA LEU A 122 -4.43 -10.99 -2.64
C LEU A 122 -3.78 -12.37 -2.49
N PRO A 123 -2.66 -12.63 -3.20
CA PRO A 123 -1.89 -13.85 -3.01
C PRO A 123 -1.35 -13.90 -1.58
N THR A 124 -1.54 -15.04 -0.90
CA THR A 124 -1.13 -15.23 0.49
C THR A 124 0.11 -16.09 0.59
N VAL A 125 1.15 -15.55 1.21
CA VAL A 125 2.40 -16.25 1.50
C VAL A 125 2.48 -16.58 2.99
N LEU A 126 2.68 -17.87 3.32
CA LEU A 126 2.89 -18.32 4.70
C LEU A 126 4.35 -18.27 5.08
N ARG A 127 4.65 -17.64 6.21
CA ARG A 127 5.99 -17.60 6.82
C ARG A 127 5.95 -18.15 8.25
N LYS A 128 6.81 -19.11 8.55
CA LYS A 128 6.97 -19.63 9.92
C LYS A 128 7.71 -18.61 10.77
N MET A 129 7.20 -18.31 11.97
CA MET A 129 7.95 -17.53 12.95
C MET A 129 9.21 -18.31 13.36
N GLY A 130 10.36 -17.62 13.40
CA GLY A 130 11.65 -18.22 13.75
C GLY A 130 12.48 -18.77 12.57
N THR A 131 12.01 -18.63 11.34
CA THR A 131 12.86 -18.92 10.17
C THR A 131 13.85 -17.76 10.00
N ARG A 132 15.15 -18.02 10.20
CA ARG A 132 16.20 -17.03 9.85
C ARG A 132 16.08 -16.72 8.37
N LEU A 133 15.98 -15.44 8.05
CA LEU A 133 16.23 -14.99 6.69
C LEU A 133 17.67 -15.41 6.36
N ARG A 134 17.84 -16.34 5.43
CA ARG A 134 19.17 -16.62 4.87
C ARG A 134 19.51 -15.43 3.96
N PRO A 135 20.76 -14.94 4.06
CA PRO A 135 21.25 -13.91 3.15
C PRO A 135 21.23 -14.37 1.69
#